data_81d4fa57f308d4c68bb36a78371e77e3
#
_entry.id   81d4fa57f308d4c68bb36a78371e77e3
#
_cell.length_a   1.000
_cell.length_b   1.000
_cell.length_c   1.000
_cell.angle_alpha   90.00
_cell.angle_beta   90.00
_cell.angle_gamma   90.00
#
_symmetry.space_group_name_H-M   'P 1'
#
loop_
_entity.id
_entity.type
_entity.pdbx_description
1 polymer ?
#
loop_
_entity_poly.entity_id
_entity_poly.type
_entity_poly.pdbx_seq_one_letter_code
_entity_poly.pdbx_strand_id
1 'polypeptide(L)'
;MSSAAAAPETAKALDRRSRKLAREVDAMEFAPPTAYVSDPLVYARKTAEAYLTRFAKPRPRALLLGMNPGPYGMAQTGVPFGEVSIVRDWMGIEGKVGSPDPVHPKRPIEGFDCARSEVSGRRLWGWAEERFGTPEAFFERMVVWNYCPLVFMEASGKIRTPEKLFADEREPLFQACDDALREVVGILRPGMIVGVG
;
A
#
# COMPACT_ATOMS: atom_id res chain seq x y z
N MET A 1 -27.80 11.03 -1.25
CA MET A 1 -26.64 11.75 -0.69
C MET A 1 -25.66 11.97 -1.81
N SER A 2 -25.16 13.20 -2.00
CA SER A 2 -24.25 13.57 -3.09
C SER A 2 -22.92 12.83 -2.94
N SER A 3 -22.33 12.37 -4.07
CA SER A 3 -21.04 11.66 -4.13
C SER A 3 -19.90 12.46 -3.47
N ALA A 4 -19.94 13.78 -3.52
CA ALA A 4 -18.93 14.65 -2.92
C ALA A 4 -18.91 14.60 -1.38
N ALA A 5 -20.05 14.44 -0.71
CA ALA A 5 -20.12 14.35 0.75
C ALA A 5 -19.69 12.97 1.29
N ALA A 6 -19.74 11.93 0.45
CA ALA A 6 -19.38 10.57 0.84
C ALA A 6 -17.87 10.27 0.76
N ALA A 7 -17.10 11.03 -0.02
CA ALA A 7 -15.67 10.78 -0.20
C ALA A 7 -14.85 10.97 1.09
N PRO A 8 -14.99 12.04 1.90
CA PRO A 8 -14.26 12.19 3.15
C PRO A 8 -14.55 11.10 4.16
N GLU A 9 -15.78 10.62 4.24
CA GLU A 9 -16.16 9.53 5.15
C GLU A 9 -15.57 8.19 4.69
N THR A 10 -15.54 7.94 3.38
CA THR A 10 -14.88 6.78 2.79
C THR A 10 -13.38 6.78 3.11
N ALA A 11 -12.70 7.91 2.90
CA ALA A 11 -11.28 8.06 3.20
C ALA A 11 -10.99 7.80 4.69
N LYS A 12 -11.76 8.40 5.60
CA LYS A 12 -11.63 8.19 7.05
C LYS A 12 -11.87 6.73 7.44
N ALA A 13 -12.86 6.06 6.82
CA ALA A 13 -13.16 4.67 7.11
C ALA A 13 -12.01 3.75 6.65
N LEU A 14 -11.44 3.98 5.47
CA LEU A 14 -10.28 3.24 4.98
C LEU A 14 -9.03 3.52 5.82
N ASP A 15 -8.82 4.76 6.25
CA ASP A 15 -7.73 5.11 7.14
C ASP A 15 -7.84 4.37 8.48
N ARG A 16 -9.02 4.36 9.10
CA ARG A 16 -9.25 3.57 10.33
C ARG A 16 -8.97 2.09 10.10
N ARG A 17 -9.41 1.52 8.96
CA ARG A 17 -9.16 0.10 8.64
C ARG A 17 -7.67 -0.19 8.43
N SER A 18 -6.95 0.69 7.73
CA SER A 18 -5.50 0.52 7.55
C SER A 18 -4.74 0.58 8.87
N ARG A 19 -5.12 1.48 9.79
CA ARG A 19 -4.55 1.55 11.14
C ARG A 19 -4.88 0.32 11.99
N LYS A 20 -6.07 -0.25 11.82
CA LYS A 20 -6.47 -1.48 12.51
C LYS A 20 -5.64 -2.65 12.00
N LEU A 21 -5.48 -2.79 10.67
CA LEU A 21 -4.64 -3.83 10.06
C LEU A 21 -3.19 -3.73 10.53
N ALA A 22 -2.61 -2.52 10.50
CA ALA A 22 -1.24 -2.31 10.99
C ALA A 22 -1.05 -2.84 12.43
N ARG A 23 -1.99 -2.57 13.34
CA ARG A 23 -1.93 -3.09 14.71
C ARG A 23 -2.14 -4.61 14.81
N GLU A 24 -3.00 -5.18 13.96
CA GLU A 24 -3.26 -6.63 13.92
C GLU A 24 -2.02 -7.42 13.50
N VAL A 25 -1.21 -6.86 12.59
CA VAL A 25 0.00 -7.54 12.08
C VAL A 25 1.28 -7.17 12.83
N ASP A 26 1.27 -6.11 13.64
CA ASP A 26 2.46 -5.60 14.37
C ASP A 26 3.01 -6.60 15.40
N ALA A 27 2.13 -7.40 15.99
CA ALA A 27 2.50 -8.43 16.98
C ALA A 27 2.89 -9.78 16.38
N MET A 28 2.90 -9.91 15.05
CA MET A 28 3.22 -11.17 14.38
C MET A 28 4.73 -11.36 14.28
N GLU A 29 5.18 -12.56 14.60
CA GLU A 29 6.58 -12.97 14.50
C GLU A 29 6.78 -13.86 13.26
N PHE A 30 7.97 -13.77 12.65
CA PHE A 30 8.30 -14.47 11.44
C PHE A 30 9.68 -15.12 11.58
N ALA A 31 9.76 -16.42 11.30
CA ALA A 31 10.99 -17.20 11.43
C ALA A 31 11.94 -17.02 10.23
N PRO A 32 13.22 -17.34 10.42
CA PRO A 32 14.16 -17.42 9.29
C PRO A 32 13.61 -18.33 8.16
N PRO A 33 13.85 -17.97 6.89
CA PRO A 33 14.81 -16.97 6.44
C PRO A 33 14.29 -15.51 6.42
N THR A 34 13.08 -15.22 6.91
CA THR A 34 12.62 -13.85 7.11
C THR A 34 13.41 -13.23 8.27
N ALA A 35 14.14 -12.16 8.01
CA ALA A 35 15.01 -11.52 8.99
C ALA A 35 14.60 -10.09 9.31
N TYR A 36 13.91 -9.42 8.39
CA TYR A 36 13.41 -8.05 8.54
C TYR A 36 11.97 -7.99 8.06
N VAL A 37 11.13 -7.39 8.87
CA VAL A 37 9.74 -7.09 8.53
C VAL A 37 9.50 -5.61 8.80
N SER A 38 8.79 -4.94 7.90
CA SER A 38 8.43 -3.54 8.10
C SER A 38 7.05 -3.22 7.57
N ASP A 39 6.35 -2.30 8.24
CA ASP A 39 5.02 -1.84 7.84
C ASP A 39 5.02 -0.37 7.42
N PRO A 40 4.95 -0.06 6.11
CA PRO A 40 4.82 1.31 5.62
C PRO A 40 3.59 2.06 6.13
N LEU A 41 2.53 1.37 6.53
CA LEU A 41 1.36 2.00 7.13
C LEU A 41 1.65 2.59 8.52
N VAL A 42 2.76 2.20 9.15
CA VAL A 42 3.23 2.76 10.42
C VAL A 42 4.18 3.93 10.17
N TYR A 43 5.33 3.68 9.54
CA TYR A 43 6.39 4.69 9.45
C TYR A 43 6.17 5.72 8.31
N ALA A 44 5.41 5.38 7.27
CA ALA A 44 5.01 6.29 6.19
C ALA A 44 3.54 6.74 6.31
N ARG A 45 3.03 6.79 7.55
CA ARG A 45 1.62 7.03 7.87
C ARG A 45 1.04 8.28 7.22
N LYS A 46 1.78 9.40 7.27
CA LYS A 46 1.28 10.70 6.78
C LYS A 46 1.00 10.69 5.28
N THR A 47 1.85 10.06 4.50
CA THR A 47 1.69 9.96 3.05
C THR A 47 0.65 8.94 2.66
N ALA A 48 0.54 7.81 3.39
CA ALA A 48 -0.57 6.86 3.24
C ALA A 48 -1.93 7.51 3.51
N GLU A 49 -2.05 8.32 4.58
CA GLU A 49 -3.27 9.08 4.90
C GLU A 49 -3.58 10.14 3.84
N ALA A 50 -2.56 10.87 3.35
CA ALA A 50 -2.73 11.84 2.28
C ALA A 50 -3.25 11.18 0.99
N TYR A 51 -2.73 10.00 0.62
CA TYR A 51 -3.21 9.21 -0.50
C TYR A 51 -4.70 8.86 -0.36
N LEU A 52 -5.10 8.30 0.79
CA LEU A 52 -6.50 7.94 1.03
C LEU A 52 -7.41 9.16 1.06
N THR A 53 -6.99 10.24 1.72
CA THR A 53 -7.77 11.47 1.84
C THR A 53 -8.01 12.12 0.48
N ARG A 54 -6.99 12.12 -0.39
CA ARG A 54 -7.08 12.77 -1.69
C ARG A 54 -7.83 11.93 -2.71
N PHE A 55 -7.65 10.61 -2.70
CA PHE A 55 -8.03 9.76 -3.81
C PHE A 55 -9.07 8.68 -3.51
N ALA A 56 -9.33 8.34 -2.24
CA ALA A 56 -10.31 7.32 -1.93
C ALA A 56 -11.74 7.84 -2.09
N LYS A 57 -12.43 7.33 -3.10
CA LYS A 57 -13.83 7.64 -3.39
C LYS A 57 -14.69 6.38 -3.28
N PRO A 58 -15.95 6.51 -2.86
CA PRO A 58 -16.88 5.38 -2.82
C PRO A 58 -17.28 4.94 -4.23
N ARG A 59 -17.58 3.66 -4.37
CA ARG A 59 -18.08 3.03 -5.60
C ARG A 59 -17.16 3.22 -6.82
N PRO A 60 -15.85 2.96 -6.69
CA PRO A 60 -15.00 2.95 -7.86
C PRO A 60 -15.45 1.85 -8.82
N ARG A 61 -15.19 2.02 -10.12
CA ARG A 61 -15.44 0.98 -11.11
C ARG A 61 -14.60 -0.26 -10.81
N ALA A 62 -13.35 -0.08 -10.39
CA ALA A 62 -12.47 -1.18 -10.02
C ALA A 62 -11.63 -0.85 -8.77
N LEU A 63 -11.45 -1.87 -7.94
CA LEU A 63 -10.39 -1.95 -6.94
C LEU A 63 -9.23 -2.74 -7.54
N LEU A 64 -8.09 -2.09 -7.76
CA LEU A 64 -6.86 -2.73 -8.20
C LEU A 64 -6.11 -3.22 -6.95
N LEU A 65 -5.94 -4.53 -6.86
CA LEU A 65 -5.39 -5.20 -5.67
C LEU A 65 -4.00 -5.75 -5.95
N GLY A 66 -2.96 -5.16 -5.32
CA GLY A 66 -1.62 -5.69 -5.26
C GLY A 66 -1.43 -6.67 -4.10
N MET A 67 -0.36 -7.45 -4.12
CA MET A 67 -0.07 -8.41 -3.05
C MET A 67 0.48 -7.71 -1.81
N ASN A 68 1.67 -7.13 -1.89
CA ASN A 68 2.36 -6.49 -0.76
C ASN A 68 3.35 -5.42 -1.24
N PRO A 69 3.89 -4.57 -0.34
CA PRO A 69 4.79 -3.49 -0.69
C PRO A 69 6.09 -3.95 -1.35
N GLY A 70 6.50 -3.26 -2.40
CA GLY A 70 7.84 -3.34 -2.95
C GLY A 70 8.83 -2.44 -2.22
N PRO A 71 10.14 -2.76 -2.24
CA PRO A 71 11.17 -2.10 -1.43
C PRO A 71 11.51 -0.67 -1.88
N TYR A 72 11.22 -0.32 -3.13
CA TYR A 72 11.49 1.00 -3.72
C TYR A 72 10.22 1.76 -4.10
N GLY A 73 9.07 1.19 -3.75
CA GLY A 73 7.74 1.75 -3.97
C GLY A 73 7.05 2.11 -2.66
N MET A 74 6.02 1.35 -2.29
CA MET A 74 5.26 1.63 -1.07
C MET A 74 6.13 1.61 0.20
N ALA A 75 7.21 0.83 0.25
CA ALA A 75 8.14 0.87 1.38
C ALA A 75 8.76 2.27 1.57
N GLN A 76 8.95 3.03 0.50
CA GLN A 76 9.51 4.38 0.55
C GLN A 76 8.44 5.46 0.74
N THR A 77 7.24 5.27 0.19
CA THR A 77 6.24 6.35 0.07
C THR A 77 4.99 6.13 0.91
N GLY A 78 4.71 4.90 1.37
CA GLY A 78 3.44 4.54 2.01
C GLY A 78 2.25 4.42 1.04
N VAL A 79 2.43 4.70 -0.25
CA VAL A 79 1.40 4.63 -1.28
C VAL A 79 1.46 3.28 -2.00
N PRO A 80 0.35 2.56 -2.22
CA PRO A 80 0.37 1.31 -2.98
C PRO A 80 1.02 1.47 -4.35
N PHE A 81 1.95 0.58 -4.70
CA PHE A 81 2.80 0.67 -5.91
C PHE A 81 3.59 1.99 -6.03
N GLY A 82 3.76 2.73 -4.94
CA GLY A 82 4.15 4.13 -4.91
C GLY A 82 5.60 4.41 -5.35
N GLU A 83 5.89 4.30 -6.63
CA GLU A 83 7.13 4.78 -7.22
C GLU A 83 7.32 6.27 -6.92
N VAL A 84 8.51 6.64 -6.41
CA VAL A 84 8.72 7.95 -5.76
C VAL A 84 8.42 9.13 -6.66
N SER A 85 8.94 9.14 -7.90
CA SER A 85 8.72 10.25 -8.83
C SER A 85 7.25 10.43 -9.16
N ILE A 86 6.54 9.34 -9.37
CA ILE A 86 5.11 9.39 -9.72
C ILE A 86 4.26 9.86 -8.54
N VAL A 87 4.56 9.39 -7.32
CA VAL A 87 3.84 9.82 -6.13
C VAL A 87 4.06 11.31 -5.87
N ARG A 88 5.31 11.78 -6.00
CA ARG A 88 5.66 13.18 -5.82
C ARG A 88 5.12 14.06 -6.96
N ASP A 89 5.47 13.74 -8.20
CA ASP A 89 5.31 14.67 -9.32
C ASP A 89 3.92 14.57 -9.98
N TRP A 90 3.38 13.35 -10.12
CA TRP A 90 2.05 13.15 -10.71
C TRP A 90 0.93 13.17 -9.69
N MET A 91 1.07 12.47 -8.54
CA MET A 91 0.03 12.48 -7.50
C MET A 91 0.09 13.73 -6.61
N GLY A 92 1.20 14.46 -6.58
CA GLY A 92 1.41 15.64 -5.72
C GLY A 92 1.36 15.27 -4.24
N ILE A 93 1.88 14.09 -3.88
CA ILE A 93 2.02 13.64 -2.50
C ILE A 93 3.51 13.60 -2.17
N GLU A 94 3.90 14.37 -1.17
CA GLU A 94 5.24 14.37 -0.60
C GLU A 94 5.15 14.61 0.90
N GLY A 95 6.10 14.07 1.65
CA GLY A 95 6.14 14.27 3.08
C GLY A 95 7.25 13.48 3.75
N LYS A 96 7.48 13.81 5.03
CA LYS A 96 8.47 13.09 5.84
C LYS A 96 7.99 11.65 6.07
N VAL A 97 8.82 10.71 5.67
CA VAL A 97 8.68 9.28 5.95
C VAL A 97 9.60 8.93 7.12
N GLY A 98 9.09 8.16 8.06
CA GLY A 98 9.88 7.60 9.15
C GLY A 98 10.70 6.40 8.70
N SER A 99 11.21 5.66 9.66
CA SER A 99 12.01 4.46 9.41
C SER A 99 11.51 3.33 10.30
N PRO A 100 11.48 2.08 9.82
CA PRO A 100 11.25 0.94 10.70
C PRO A 100 12.46 0.71 11.64
N ASP A 101 12.26 -0.01 12.70
CA ASP A 101 13.30 -0.47 13.59
C ASP A 101 13.15 -1.99 13.80
N PRO A 102 14.11 -2.82 13.36
CA PRO A 102 15.37 -2.47 12.66
C PRO A 102 15.21 -2.14 11.17
N VAL A 103 16.12 -1.32 10.64
CA VAL A 103 16.25 -1.07 9.20
C VAL A 103 17.18 -2.11 8.57
N HIS A 104 16.77 -2.65 7.41
CA HIS A 104 17.64 -3.55 6.65
C HIS A 104 18.82 -2.77 6.03
N PRO A 105 20.11 -3.13 6.32
CA PRO A 105 21.28 -2.33 5.90
C PRO A 105 21.43 -2.18 4.38
N LYS A 106 20.96 -3.15 3.59
CA LYS A 106 21.00 -3.11 2.12
C LYS A 106 19.72 -2.52 1.49
N ARG A 107 18.72 -2.21 2.29
CA ARG A 107 17.42 -1.70 1.85
C ARG A 107 16.97 -0.56 2.77
N PRO A 108 17.73 0.55 2.80
CA PRO A 108 17.37 1.69 3.65
C PRO A 108 16.02 2.28 3.22
N ILE A 109 15.33 2.88 4.18
CA ILE A 109 14.16 3.71 3.90
C ILE A 109 14.64 5.15 3.80
N GLU A 110 14.70 5.64 2.57
CA GLU A 110 15.15 6.99 2.21
C GLU A 110 13.94 7.93 1.94
N GLY A 111 12.74 7.36 1.92
CA GLY A 111 11.53 8.11 1.62
C GLY A 111 11.54 8.68 0.21
N PHE A 112 11.23 9.97 0.09
CA PHE A 112 11.19 10.66 -1.21
C PHE A 112 12.58 11.00 -1.78
N ASP A 113 13.67 10.77 -1.04
CA ASP A 113 15.03 10.88 -1.53
C ASP A 113 15.53 9.58 -2.20
N CYS A 114 14.71 8.51 -2.18
CA CYS A 114 15.07 7.25 -2.82
C CYS A 114 15.17 7.41 -4.34
N ALA A 115 16.40 7.26 -4.86
CA ALA A 115 16.68 7.37 -6.28
C ALA A 115 16.34 6.10 -7.09
N ARG A 116 15.98 5.00 -6.40
CA ARG A 116 15.67 3.73 -7.07
C ARG A 116 14.21 3.68 -7.50
N SER A 117 13.98 3.17 -8.70
CA SER A 117 12.63 3.01 -9.26
C SER A 117 12.02 1.66 -8.88
N GLU A 118 10.73 1.67 -8.57
CA GLU A 118 9.91 0.47 -8.40
C GLU A 118 9.27 0.09 -9.74
N VAL A 119 9.70 -1.03 -10.31
CA VAL A 119 9.31 -1.44 -11.67
C VAL A 119 7.80 -1.65 -11.80
N SER A 120 7.18 -2.32 -10.83
CA SER A 120 5.73 -2.56 -10.82
C SER A 120 4.94 -1.26 -10.69
N GLY A 121 5.39 -0.37 -9.81
CA GLY A 121 4.80 0.95 -9.63
C GLY A 121 4.90 1.80 -10.88
N ARG A 122 6.09 1.88 -11.49
CA ARG A 122 6.29 2.61 -12.75
C ARG A 122 5.40 2.09 -13.88
N ARG A 123 5.20 0.77 -13.97
CA ARG A 123 4.33 0.19 -15.00
C ARG A 123 2.85 0.51 -14.75
N LEU A 124 2.36 0.32 -13.52
CA LEU A 124 0.97 0.58 -13.18
C LEU A 124 0.64 2.06 -13.35
N TRP A 125 1.43 2.93 -12.73
CA TRP A 125 1.15 4.36 -12.74
C TRP A 125 1.49 5.04 -14.07
N GLY A 126 2.52 4.56 -14.79
CA GLY A 126 2.79 5.01 -16.17
C GLY A 126 1.64 4.72 -17.11
N TRP A 127 1.05 3.53 -17.01
CA TRP A 127 -0.20 3.21 -17.73
C TRP A 127 -1.36 4.12 -17.30
N ALA A 128 -1.49 4.39 -16.00
CA ALA A 128 -2.54 5.26 -15.49
C ALA A 128 -2.39 6.70 -16.01
N GLU A 129 -1.18 7.24 -15.99
CA GLU A 129 -0.85 8.57 -16.52
C GLU A 129 -1.11 8.66 -18.02
N GLU A 130 -0.63 7.70 -18.79
CA GLU A 130 -0.85 7.64 -20.25
C GLU A 130 -2.35 7.58 -20.61
N ARG A 131 -3.12 6.76 -19.85
CA ARG A 131 -4.52 6.48 -20.18
C ARG A 131 -5.49 7.52 -19.68
N PHE A 132 -5.20 8.17 -18.55
CA PHE A 132 -6.12 9.08 -17.84
C PHE A 132 -5.61 10.53 -17.77
N GLY A 133 -4.33 10.76 -18.00
CA GLY A 133 -3.68 12.08 -17.96
C GLY A 133 -3.45 12.57 -16.53
N THR A 134 -4.49 12.67 -15.72
CA THR A 134 -4.40 13.17 -14.34
C THR A 134 -4.76 12.11 -13.30
N PRO A 135 -4.21 12.21 -12.09
CA PRO A 135 -4.57 11.28 -11.01
C PRO A 135 -6.05 11.38 -10.66
N GLU A 136 -6.64 12.57 -10.67
CA GLU A 136 -8.06 12.78 -10.39
C GLU A 136 -8.95 11.98 -11.37
N ALA A 137 -8.62 12.01 -12.67
CA ALA A 137 -9.37 11.27 -13.70
C ALA A 137 -9.25 9.74 -13.51
N PHE A 138 -8.07 9.25 -13.09
CA PHE A 138 -7.89 7.85 -12.75
C PHE A 138 -8.71 7.46 -11.52
N PHE A 139 -8.58 8.21 -10.42
CA PHE A 139 -9.23 7.92 -9.13
C PHE A 139 -10.74 8.22 -9.11
N GLU A 140 -11.29 8.86 -10.13
CA GLU A 140 -12.75 8.87 -10.35
C GLU A 140 -13.32 7.47 -10.64
N ARG A 141 -12.48 6.57 -11.13
CA ARG A 141 -12.91 5.25 -11.59
C ARG A 141 -12.27 4.10 -10.83
N MET A 142 -11.10 4.30 -10.26
CA MET A 142 -10.28 3.24 -9.71
C MET A 142 -9.74 3.62 -8.33
N VAL A 143 -9.48 2.61 -7.51
CA VAL A 143 -8.72 2.73 -6.25
C VAL A 143 -7.68 1.61 -6.26
N VAL A 144 -6.49 1.89 -5.74
CA VAL A 144 -5.42 0.89 -5.61
C VAL A 144 -5.20 0.57 -4.14
N TRP A 145 -5.06 -0.72 -3.83
CA TRP A 145 -4.84 -1.22 -2.48
C TRP A 145 -3.85 -2.38 -2.50
N ASN A 146 -3.06 -2.57 -1.45
CA ASN A 146 -2.30 -3.79 -1.25
C ASN A 146 -3.01 -4.70 -0.25
N TYR A 147 -3.08 -6.00 -0.56
CA TYR A 147 -3.67 -7.02 0.29
C TYR A 147 -2.96 -7.12 1.63
N CYS A 148 -1.64 -7.31 1.60
CA CYS A 148 -0.78 -7.35 2.79
C CYS A 148 0.00 -6.04 2.92
N PRO A 149 0.06 -5.42 4.12
CA PRO A 149 0.81 -4.17 4.31
C PRO A 149 2.30 -4.37 4.51
N LEU A 150 2.77 -5.60 4.80
CA LEU A 150 4.12 -5.88 5.25
C LEU A 150 5.11 -6.11 4.11
N VAL A 151 6.32 -5.62 4.31
CA VAL A 151 7.52 -5.96 3.53
C VAL A 151 8.30 -7.04 4.29
N PHE A 152 8.60 -8.15 3.64
CA PHE A 152 9.41 -9.23 4.20
C PHE A 152 10.75 -9.32 3.48
N MET A 153 11.85 -9.38 4.24
CA MET A 153 13.20 -9.44 3.70
C MET A 153 14.04 -10.50 4.41
N GLU A 154 14.84 -11.22 3.62
CA GLU A 154 15.91 -12.08 4.16
C GLU A 154 17.11 -11.22 4.58
N ALA A 155 18.02 -11.75 5.39
CA ALA A 155 19.28 -11.07 5.77
C ALA A 155 20.14 -10.67 4.55
N SER A 156 19.98 -11.35 3.43
CA SER A 156 20.62 -11.01 2.14
C SER A 156 20.08 -9.72 1.50
N GLY A 157 18.88 -9.26 1.90
CA GLY A 157 18.11 -8.20 1.26
C GLY A 157 17.19 -8.69 0.15
N LYS A 158 17.03 -10.01 0.00
CA LYS A 158 16.07 -10.60 -0.92
C LYS A 158 14.65 -10.40 -0.36
N ILE A 159 13.75 -9.92 -1.22
CA ILE A 159 12.33 -9.76 -0.87
C ILE A 159 11.63 -11.11 -0.90
N ARG A 160 10.77 -11.31 0.09
CA ARG A 160 9.85 -12.45 0.17
C ARG A 160 8.42 -11.95 -0.01
N THR A 161 7.63 -12.76 -0.64
CA THR A 161 6.19 -12.53 -0.75
C THR A 161 5.44 -13.34 0.32
N PRO A 162 4.26 -12.91 0.77
CA PRO A 162 3.56 -13.57 1.87
C PRO A 162 3.31 -15.08 1.67
N GLU A 163 3.09 -15.52 0.44
CA GLU A 163 2.88 -16.95 0.13
C GLU A 163 4.11 -17.83 0.38
N LYS A 164 5.30 -17.23 0.55
CA LYS A 164 6.55 -17.95 0.86
C LYS A 164 6.84 -18.06 2.35
N LEU A 165 5.98 -17.52 3.19
CA LEU A 165 6.04 -17.69 4.64
C LEU A 165 5.64 -19.13 5.02
N PHE A 166 6.04 -19.56 6.21
CA PHE A 166 5.56 -20.83 6.75
C PHE A 166 4.06 -20.80 6.99
N ALA A 167 3.40 -21.94 7.00
CA ALA A 167 1.95 -22.01 7.07
C ALA A 167 1.40 -21.40 8.37
N ASP A 168 2.04 -21.66 9.49
CA ASP A 168 1.71 -21.15 10.82
C ASP A 168 1.86 -19.63 10.97
N GLU A 169 2.74 -19.01 10.19
CA GLU A 169 2.90 -17.56 10.08
C GLU A 169 1.91 -16.94 9.07
N ARG A 170 1.76 -17.62 7.94
CA ARG A 170 0.96 -17.15 6.80
C ARG A 170 -0.53 -17.16 7.08
N GLU A 171 -1.03 -18.23 7.73
CA GLU A 171 -2.47 -18.37 7.99
C GLU A 171 -3.04 -17.22 8.85
N PRO A 172 -2.48 -16.85 10.01
CA PRO A 172 -2.97 -15.71 10.78
C PRO A 172 -2.79 -14.38 10.05
N LEU A 173 -1.70 -14.21 9.28
CA LEU A 173 -1.49 -13.02 8.46
C LEU A 173 -2.58 -12.91 7.39
N PHE A 174 -2.86 -13.99 6.66
CA PHE A 174 -3.89 -13.99 5.63
C PHE A 174 -5.27 -13.78 6.22
N GLN A 175 -5.57 -14.32 7.39
CA GLN A 175 -6.83 -14.06 8.07
C GLN A 175 -7.01 -12.56 8.36
N ALA A 176 -5.98 -11.89 8.90
CA ALA A 176 -6.03 -10.44 9.16
C ALA A 176 -6.18 -9.62 7.85
N CYS A 177 -5.46 -10.01 6.79
CA CYS A 177 -5.54 -9.37 5.48
C CYS A 177 -6.90 -9.60 4.80
N ASP A 178 -7.46 -10.80 4.91
CA ASP A 178 -8.79 -11.13 4.39
C ASP A 178 -9.89 -10.33 5.07
N ASP A 179 -9.84 -10.22 6.39
CA ASP A 179 -10.79 -9.44 7.15
C ASP A 179 -10.67 -7.94 6.79
N ALA A 180 -9.42 -7.46 6.61
CA ALA A 180 -9.20 -6.11 6.12
C ALA A 180 -9.80 -5.89 4.73
N LEU A 181 -9.53 -6.80 3.81
CA LEU A 181 -10.03 -6.69 2.44
C LEU A 181 -11.56 -6.74 2.38
N ARG A 182 -12.22 -7.61 3.17
CA ARG A 182 -13.69 -7.65 3.27
C ARG A 182 -14.25 -6.31 3.74
N GLU A 183 -13.65 -5.71 4.77
CA GLU A 183 -14.07 -4.39 5.26
C GLU A 183 -13.82 -3.29 4.21
N VAL A 184 -12.65 -3.29 3.54
CA VAL A 184 -12.32 -2.34 2.45
C VAL A 184 -13.32 -2.44 1.29
N VAL A 185 -13.66 -3.66 0.86
CA VAL A 185 -14.67 -3.90 -0.18
C VAL A 185 -16.05 -3.42 0.28
N GLY A 186 -16.41 -3.65 1.54
CA GLY A 186 -17.66 -3.16 2.13
C GLY A 186 -17.75 -1.63 2.18
N ILE A 187 -16.64 -0.94 2.47
CA ILE A 187 -16.55 0.52 2.49
C ILE A 187 -16.60 1.08 1.07
N LEU A 188 -15.77 0.56 0.17
CA LEU A 188 -15.65 1.06 -1.21
C LEU A 188 -16.82 0.67 -2.10
N ARG A 189 -17.35 -0.55 -1.96
CA ARG A 189 -18.36 -1.16 -2.85
C ARG A 189 -17.96 -1.05 -4.32
N PRO A 190 -16.79 -1.57 -4.72
CA PRO A 190 -16.31 -1.49 -6.09
C PRO A 190 -17.15 -2.32 -7.02
N GLY A 191 -17.22 -1.94 -8.31
CA GLY A 191 -17.91 -2.72 -9.34
C GLY A 191 -17.18 -4.04 -9.66
N MET A 192 -15.85 -4.08 -9.48
CA MET A 192 -15.02 -5.28 -9.66
C MET A 192 -13.74 -5.17 -8.85
N ILE A 193 -13.10 -6.31 -8.61
CA ILE A 193 -11.75 -6.39 -8.03
C ILE A 193 -10.84 -6.98 -9.12
N VAL A 194 -9.68 -6.33 -9.33
CA VAL A 194 -8.69 -6.75 -10.33
C VAL A 194 -7.37 -6.98 -9.62
N GLY A 195 -6.87 -8.21 -9.64
CA GLY A 195 -5.53 -8.53 -9.15
C GLY A 195 -4.46 -7.93 -10.07
N VAL A 196 -3.44 -7.31 -9.47
CA VAL A 196 -2.29 -6.72 -10.16
C VAL A 196 -1.03 -7.44 -9.68
N GLY A 197 -0.41 -8.24 -10.57
CA GLY A 197 0.77 -9.01 -10.24
C GLY A 197 1.44 -9.62 -11.46
#